data_8fa326ba3c7045ae325a7b55525ca818
#
_entry.id   8fa326ba3c7045ae325a7b55525ca818
#
_cell.length_a   1.000
_cell.length_b   1.000
_cell.length_c   1.000
_cell.angle_alpha   90.00
_cell.angle_beta   90.00
_cell.angle_gamma   90.00
#
_symmetry.space_group_name_H-M   'P 1'
#
loop_
_entity.id
_entity.type
_entity.pdbx_description
1 polymer ?
#
loop_
_entity_poly.entity_id
_entity_poly.type
_entity_poly.pdbx_seq_one_letter_code
_entity_poly.pdbx_strand_id
1 'polypeptide(L)'
;MKIAIVRLSALGDIIVSASFVACLKELFPQARIDWFVDERFAGILEHSSVIDNLCVLPLKRYLKSWNLIGLVRCVLKFRAETYDYVIDMQGLLKSALLGKLLKSRYFCGFDNDSARECLAGYLYEHGTKIAYEDSIMERNARVLFDALPVDENFQKFFWRAVSARGEMFGYTQEHANSVNALLFDGKKHVLFILEASLASKTYSAENFIALGRALAGDGAGEHGAQGTKRGGREDIAVLLLCYQDTQKAEEIYEELKGILPVKILPKMDLNLIKALMARMDLAIGGDTGITHLAWAMQRPSIALYGNTPLARFQLKGAKNFALSGNPNASYDKNDHSINAIAPEEIAKRAREIL
;
A
#
# COMPACT_ATOMS: atom_id res chain seq x y z
N MET A 1 19.88 -6.05 -19.59
CA MET A 1 19.02 -4.85 -19.57
C MET A 1 19.08 -4.22 -18.17
N LYS A 2 19.27 -2.88 -18.08
CA LYS A 2 19.29 -2.13 -16.81
C LYS A 2 18.11 -1.18 -16.78
N ILE A 3 17.26 -1.29 -15.75
CA ILE A 3 16.03 -0.50 -15.58
C ILE A 3 16.15 0.32 -14.30
N ALA A 4 15.93 1.62 -14.38
CA ALA A 4 15.77 2.48 -13.21
C ALA A 4 14.28 2.83 -13.04
N ILE A 5 13.74 2.54 -11.88
CA ILE A 5 12.39 2.95 -11.49
C ILE A 5 12.47 4.19 -10.61
N VAL A 6 11.75 5.23 -10.99
CA VAL A 6 11.64 6.46 -10.19
C VAL A 6 10.25 6.55 -9.58
N ARG A 7 10.13 6.24 -8.29
CA ARG A 7 8.91 6.44 -7.49
C ARG A 7 9.31 6.81 -6.06
N LEU A 8 9.30 8.10 -5.78
CA LEU A 8 9.89 8.68 -4.57
C LEU A 8 8.94 8.68 -3.37
N SER A 9 7.64 8.80 -3.63
CA SER A 9 6.57 9.00 -2.63
C SER A 9 5.17 8.86 -3.27
N ALA A 10 4.06 8.74 -2.54
CA ALA A 10 3.97 8.47 -1.10
C ALA A 10 3.98 6.95 -0.84
N LEU A 11 3.89 6.52 0.45
CA LEU A 11 3.98 5.09 0.81
C LEU A 11 3.02 4.21 0.02
N GLY A 12 1.73 4.57 -0.02
CA GLY A 12 0.72 3.78 -0.75
C GLY A 12 1.00 3.69 -2.24
N ASP A 13 1.40 4.80 -2.85
CA ASP A 13 1.77 4.83 -4.26
C ASP A 13 3.01 4.00 -4.58
N ILE A 14 4.03 4.02 -3.69
CA ILE A 14 5.22 3.17 -3.82
C ILE A 14 4.81 1.70 -3.77
N ILE A 15 3.97 1.30 -2.82
CA ILE A 15 3.49 -0.06 -2.66
C ILE A 15 2.75 -0.53 -3.92
N VAL A 16 1.82 0.28 -4.44
CA VAL A 16 1.09 -0.07 -5.66
C VAL A 16 2.03 -0.17 -6.86
N SER A 17 2.92 0.82 -7.07
CA SER A 17 3.90 0.78 -8.18
C SER A 17 4.82 -0.44 -8.07
N ALA A 18 5.33 -0.73 -6.87
CA ALA A 18 6.22 -1.85 -6.61
C ALA A 18 5.57 -3.20 -6.94
N SER A 19 4.28 -3.33 -6.62
CA SER A 19 3.51 -4.53 -6.95
C SER A 19 3.49 -4.83 -8.45
N PHE A 20 3.47 -3.81 -9.31
CA PHE A 20 3.52 -3.99 -10.76
C PHE A 20 4.93 -4.22 -11.30
N VAL A 21 5.97 -3.72 -10.62
CA VAL A 21 7.38 -3.97 -10.98
C VAL A 21 7.79 -5.41 -10.68
N ALA A 22 7.13 -6.08 -9.74
CA ALA A 22 7.46 -7.45 -9.34
C ALA A 22 7.55 -8.44 -10.51
N CYS A 23 6.65 -8.35 -11.51
CA CYS A 23 6.63 -9.25 -12.65
C CYS A 23 7.80 -9.07 -13.62
N LEU A 24 8.59 -7.99 -13.51
CA LEU A 24 9.67 -7.73 -14.45
C LEU A 24 10.80 -8.78 -14.38
N LYS A 25 11.01 -9.41 -13.22
CA LYS A 25 11.98 -10.52 -13.11
C LYS A 25 11.50 -11.79 -13.80
N GLU A 26 10.20 -12.02 -13.89
CA GLU A 26 9.65 -13.14 -14.69
C GLU A 26 9.81 -12.86 -16.19
N LEU A 27 9.51 -11.63 -16.64
CA LEU A 27 9.58 -11.23 -18.04
C LEU A 27 11.02 -11.06 -18.53
N PHE A 28 11.87 -10.54 -17.66
CA PHE A 28 13.27 -10.21 -17.96
C PHE A 28 14.18 -10.73 -16.82
N PRO A 29 14.43 -12.06 -16.72
CA PRO A 29 15.15 -12.64 -15.58
C PRO A 29 16.56 -12.08 -15.37
N GLN A 30 17.22 -11.63 -16.44
CA GLN A 30 18.56 -11.03 -16.40
C GLN A 30 18.54 -9.50 -16.28
N ALA A 31 17.36 -8.89 -16.12
CA ALA A 31 17.29 -7.44 -15.93
C ALA A 31 17.79 -7.06 -14.54
N ARG A 32 18.61 -6.03 -14.46
CA ARG A 32 18.94 -5.34 -13.23
C ARG A 32 17.95 -4.21 -13.02
N ILE A 33 17.31 -4.17 -11.85
CA ILE A 33 16.28 -3.21 -11.46
C ILE A 33 16.83 -2.36 -10.30
N ASP A 34 17.04 -1.08 -10.54
CA ASP A 34 17.43 -0.10 -9.56
C ASP A 34 16.21 0.79 -9.23
N TRP A 35 15.91 1.00 -7.94
CA TRP A 35 14.75 1.79 -7.52
C TRP A 35 15.15 3.04 -6.76
N PHE A 36 14.71 4.21 -7.20
CA PHE A 36 14.93 5.49 -6.55
C PHE A 36 13.75 5.86 -5.65
N VAL A 37 14.03 6.05 -4.35
CA VAL A 37 13.02 6.28 -3.30
C VAL A 37 13.49 7.31 -2.29
N ASP A 38 12.54 8.05 -1.69
CA ASP A 38 12.83 8.93 -0.53
C ASP A 38 13.15 8.08 0.71
N GLU A 39 14.17 8.50 1.50
CA GLU A 39 14.65 7.79 2.70
C GLU A 39 13.54 7.39 3.69
N ARG A 40 12.47 8.18 3.77
CA ARG A 40 11.34 7.92 4.67
C ARG A 40 10.56 6.64 4.34
N PHE A 41 10.65 6.19 3.11
CA PHE A 41 9.88 5.06 2.60
C PHE A 41 10.76 3.88 2.17
N ALA A 42 12.08 4.01 2.27
CA ALA A 42 13.02 2.99 1.80
C ALA A 42 12.76 1.61 2.42
N GLY A 43 12.45 1.56 3.73
CA GLY A 43 12.19 0.33 4.45
C GLY A 43 11.08 -0.56 3.85
N ILE A 44 10.14 0.01 3.08
CA ILE A 44 9.10 -0.80 2.43
C ILE A 44 9.66 -1.66 1.29
N LEU A 45 10.75 -1.20 0.65
CA LEU A 45 11.41 -1.87 -0.47
C LEU A 45 12.69 -2.63 -0.08
N GLU A 46 13.18 -2.45 1.14
CA GLU A 46 14.31 -3.22 1.67
C GLU A 46 13.98 -4.72 1.68
N HIS A 47 14.99 -5.55 1.49
CA HIS A 47 14.88 -7.01 1.41
C HIS A 47 14.00 -7.54 0.25
N SER A 48 13.72 -6.71 -0.76
CA SER A 48 13.06 -7.16 -1.97
C SER A 48 13.95 -8.13 -2.75
N SER A 49 13.39 -9.23 -3.23
CA SER A 49 14.08 -10.16 -4.16
C SER A 49 14.10 -9.65 -5.60
N VAL A 50 13.33 -8.60 -5.89
CA VAL A 50 13.15 -8.04 -7.25
C VAL A 50 14.10 -6.88 -7.51
N ILE A 51 14.40 -6.07 -6.49
CA ILE A 51 15.22 -4.87 -6.61
C ILE A 51 16.68 -5.22 -6.39
N ASP A 52 17.52 -4.98 -7.40
CA ASP A 52 18.97 -5.23 -7.30
C ASP A 52 19.67 -4.10 -6.52
N ASN A 53 19.26 -2.85 -6.69
CA ASN A 53 19.80 -1.72 -5.91
C ASN A 53 18.69 -0.75 -5.48
N LEU A 54 18.62 -0.51 -4.20
CA LEU A 54 17.75 0.51 -3.62
C LEU A 54 18.52 1.83 -3.47
N CYS A 55 18.18 2.80 -4.33
CA CYS A 55 18.81 4.10 -4.40
C CYS A 55 18.07 5.09 -3.50
N VAL A 56 18.50 5.18 -2.25
CA VAL A 56 17.83 5.99 -1.22
C VAL A 56 18.27 7.44 -1.31
N LEU A 57 17.30 8.36 -1.37
CA LEU A 57 17.50 9.80 -1.52
C LEU A 57 16.95 10.56 -0.30
N PRO A 58 17.74 11.35 0.42
CA PRO A 58 17.30 12.13 1.58
C PRO A 58 16.60 13.43 1.12
N LEU A 59 15.53 13.33 0.35
CA LEU A 59 14.85 14.42 -0.32
C LEU A 59 14.36 15.48 0.66
N LYS A 60 13.68 15.07 1.75
CA LYS A 60 13.15 15.99 2.75
C LYS A 60 14.26 16.85 3.38
N ARG A 61 15.41 16.24 3.66
CA ARG A 61 16.57 16.93 4.25
C ARG A 61 17.12 18.00 3.30
N TYR A 62 17.35 17.65 2.03
CA TYR A 62 17.88 18.58 1.03
C TYR A 62 16.89 19.70 0.68
N LEU A 63 15.60 19.38 0.53
CA LEU A 63 14.57 20.39 0.24
C LEU A 63 14.36 21.34 1.42
N LYS A 64 14.34 20.84 2.66
CA LYS A 64 14.19 21.69 3.87
C LYS A 64 15.37 22.62 4.07
N SER A 65 16.58 22.17 3.74
CA SER A 65 17.81 22.98 3.86
C SER A 65 18.13 23.82 2.62
N TRP A 66 17.27 23.82 1.58
CA TRP A 66 17.49 24.47 0.29
C TRP A 66 18.82 24.06 -0.38
N ASN A 67 19.37 22.89 0.00
CA ASN A 67 20.62 22.37 -0.53
C ASN A 67 20.38 21.58 -1.84
N LEU A 68 19.93 22.27 -2.88
CA LEU A 68 19.69 21.66 -4.19
C LEU A 68 20.97 21.12 -4.83
N ILE A 69 22.11 21.77 -4.58
CA ILE A 69 23.42 21.30 -5.07
C ILE A 69 23.76 19.94 -4.46
N GLY A 70 23.51 19.77 -3.15
CA GLY A 70 23.70 18.49 -2.46
C GLY A 70 22.81 17.38 -3.02
N LEU A 71 21.55 17.71 -3.33
CA LEU A 71 20.63 16.76 -3.96
C LEU A 71 21.13 16.35 -5.35
N VAL A 72 21.48 17.30 -6.20
CA VAL A 72 22.03 17.03 -7.54
C VAL A 72 23.28 16.16 -7.45
N ARG A 73 24.23 16.49 -6.56
CA ARG A 73 25.43 15.67 -6.33
C ARG A 73 25.10 14.25 -5.87
N CYS A 74 24.08 14.09 -5.02
CA CYS A 74 23.61 12.77 -4.57
C CYS A 74 23.09 11.94 -5.75
N VAL A 75 22.30 12.52 -6.63
CA VAL A 75 21.78 11.85 -7.84
C VAL A 75 22.89 11.57 -8.85
N LEU A 76 23.82 12.50 -9.03
CA LEU A 76 24.93 12.33 -9.98
C LEU A 76 25.87 11.16 -9.62
N LYS A 77 25.91 10.69 -8.38
CA LYS A 77 26.64 9.47 -8.01
C LYS A 77 26.14 8.24 -8.78
N PHE A 78 24.83 8.20 -9.12
CA PHE A 78 24.23 7.12 -9.89
C PHE A 78 24.42 7.29 -11.39
N ARG A 79 25.01 8.37 -11.84
CA ARG A 79 25.30 8.65 -13.27
C ARG A 79 26.51 7.89 -13.83
N ALA A 80 27.23 7.17 -12.98
CA ALA A 80 28.35 6.33 -13.41
C ALA A 80 27.90 5.22 -14.37
N GLU A 81 26.65 4.78 -14.26
CA GLU A 81 26.06 3.78 -15.11
C GLU A 81 25.06 4.39 -16.11
N THR A 82 24.91 3.75 -17.27
CA THR A 82 23.86 4.07 -18.24
C THR A 82 22.78 3.01 -18.15
N TYR A 83 21.53 3.46 -17.95
CA TYR A 83 20.36 2.61 -17.97
C TYR A 83 19.83 2.42 -19.39
N ASP A 84 19.31 1.24 -19.68
CA ASP A 84 18.55 1.05 -20.91
C ASP A 84 17.22 1.83 -20.82
N TYR A 85 16.57 1.75 -19.65
CA TYR A 85 15.30 2.44 -19.37
C TYR A 85 15.34 3.15 -18.02
N VAL A 86 14.93 4.41 -18.01
CA VAL A 86 14.54 5.14 -16.78
C VAL A 86 13.04 5.36 -16.88
N ILE A 87 12.28 4.82 -15.91
CA ILE A 87 10.82 4.86 -15.91
C ILE A 87 10.34 5.65 -14.70
N ASP A 88 9.76 6.83 -14.94
CA ASP A 88 9.13 7.63 -13.89
C ASP A 88 7.67 7.19 -13.73
N MET A 89 7.40 6.45 -12.66
CA MET A 89 6.06 6.01 -12.29
C MET A 89 5.31 7.04 -11.42
N GLN A 90 5.89 8.22 -11.18
CA GLN A 90 5.30 9.24 -10.30
C GLN A 90 4.58 10.34 -11.06
N GLY A 91 5.14 10.82 -12.18
CA GLY A 91 4.56 11.87 -13.00
C GLY A 91 4.51 13.24 -12.31
N LEU A 92 5.53 13.57 -11.49
CA LEU A 92 5.72 14.87 -10.87
C LEU A 92 7.01 15.52 -11.39
N LEU A 93 7.05 16.84 -11.44
CA LEU A 93 8.21 17.58 -11.93
C LEU A 93 9.51 17.20 -11.18
N LYS A 94 9.43 17.02 -9.87
CA LYS A 94 10.58 16.60 -9.04
C LYS A 94 11.13 15.22 -9.41
N SER A 95 10.26 14.25 -9.73
CA SER A 95 10.68 12.90 -10.12
C SER A 95 11.17 12.89 -11.57
N ALA A 96 10.53 13.63 -12.46
CA ALA A 96 10.94 13.78 -13.83
C ALA A 96 12.32 14.46 -13.96
N LEU A 97 12.59 15.54 -13.21
CA LEU A 97 13.89 16.19 -13.17
C LEU A 97 14.98 15.25 -12.61
N LEU A 98 14.65 14.47 -11.58
CA LEU A 98 15.57 13.47 -11.04
C LEU A 98 15.88 12.40 -12.07
N GLY A 99 14.87 11.84 -12.74
CA GLY A 99 15.05 10.85 -13.81
C GLY A 99 15.88 11.39 -14.97
N LYS A 100 15.67 12.66 -15.37
CA LYS A 100 16.45 13.33 -16.43
C LYS A 100 17.93 13.52 -16.07
N LEU A 101 18.28 13.56 -14.78
CA LEU A 101 19.68 13.60 -14.36
C LEU A 101 20.39 12.25 -14.53
N LEU A 102 19.68 11.14 -14.62
CA LEU A 102 20.25 9.82 -14.88
C LEU A 102 20.60 9.70 -16.37
N LYS A 103 21.61 8.88 -16.68
CA LYS A 103 21.92 8.54 -18.09
C LYS A 103 21.04 7.38 -18.52
N SER A 104 20.24 7.55 -19.58
CA SER A 104 19.41 6.49 -20.13
C SER A 104 19.40 6.49 -21.66
N ARG A 105 19.11 5.31 -22.22
CA ARG A 105 18.78 5.17 -23.63
C ARG A 105 17.34 5.62 -23.90
N TYR A 106 16.42 5.28 -22.98
CA TYR A 106 15.01 5.67 -23.04
C TYR A 106 14.58 6.24 -21.71
N PHE A 107 14.01 7.45 -21.71
CA PHE A 107 13.41 8.07 -20.54
C PHE A 107 11.90 8.11 -20.71
N CYS A 108 11.19 7.29 -19.92
CA CYS A 108 9.77 7.01 -20.04
C CYS A 108 8.99 7.55 -18.82
N GLY A 109 7.74 7.90 -19.03
CA GLY A 109 6.82 8.34 -17.98
C GLY A 109 5.43 8.57 -18.54
N PHE A 110 4.59 9.34 -17.86
CA PHE A 110 3.26 9.72 -18.34
C PHE A 110 3.37 10.90 -19.31
N ASP A 111 2.56 10.96 -20.34
CA ASP A 111 2.50 12.14 -21.20
C ASP A 111 1.95 13.37 -20.43
N ASN A 112 1.96 14.54 -21.06
CA ASN A 112 1.55 15.80 -20.42
C ASN A 112 0.09 15.83 -19.97
N ASP A 113 -0.81 15.13 -20.66
CA ASP A 113 -2.23 15.05 -20.32
C ASP A 113 -2.51 14.00 -19.24
N SER A 114 -1.61 13.03 -19.10
CA SER A 114 -1.72 11.90 -18.16
C SER A 114 -0.94 12.11 -16.86
N ALA A 115 0.12 12.93 -16.88
CA ALA A 115 0.95 13.22 -15.72
C ALA A 115 0.15 14.02 -14.68
N ARG A 116 0.42 13.78 -13.39
CA ARG A 116 -0.20 14.56 -12.31
C ARG A 116 0.18 16.04 -12.38
N GLU A 117 1.41 16.33 -12.78
CA GLU A 117 1.90 17.66 -13.10
C GLU A 117 2.25 17.67 -14.59
N CYS A 118 1.45 18.34 -15.43
CA CYS A 118 1.56 18.31 -16.88
C CYS A 118 2.97 18.65 -17.38
N LEU A 119 3.69 19.55 -16.70
CA LEU A 119 5.06 19.94 -17.03
C LEU A 119 6.05 18.76 -16.96
N ALA A 120 5.77 17.75 -16.16
CA ALA A 120 6.61 16.55 -16.10
C ALA A 120 6.60 15.78 -17.42
N GLY A 121 5.43 15.72 -18.07
CA GLY A 121 5.23 15.02 -19.34
C GLY A 121 6.16 15.49 -20.46
N TYR A 122 6.49 16.78 -20.49
CA TYR A 122 7.42 17.33 -21.51
C TYR A 122 8.88 16.92 -21.33
N LEU A 123 9.24 16.31 -20.19
CA LEU A 123 10.61 15.87 -19.92
C LEU A 123 10.89 14.45 -20.41
N TYR A 124 9.84 13.65 -20.61
CA TYR A 124 9.98 12.26 -21.07
C TYR A 124 10.15 12.19 -22.58
N GLU A 125 10.92 11.22 -23.04
CA GLU A 125 11.11 10.90 -24.48
C GLU A 125 9.94 10.02 -24.97
N HIS A 126 9.41 9.19 -24.06
CA HIS A 126 8.27 8.31 -24.31
C HIS A 126 7.21 8.52 -23.23
N GLY A 127 6.10 9.14 -23.61
CA GLY A 127 4.99 9.44 -22.73
C GLY A 127 3.85 8.42 -22.88
N THR A 128 3.46 7.77 -21.81
CA THR A 128 2.28 6.90 -21.73
C THR A 128 1.01 7.73 -21.66
N LYS A 129 0.07 7.46 -22.55
CA LYS A 129 -1.26 8.10 -22.56
C LYS A 129 -2.28 7.25 -21.82
N ILE A 130 -2.78 7.77 -20.69
CA ILE A 130 -3.83 7.14 -19.87
C ILE A 130 -4.52 8.22 -19.03
N ALA A 131 -5.84 8.22 -18.95
CA ALA A 131 -6.56 9.26 -18.22
C ALA A 131 -6.13 9.32 -16.74
N TYR A 132 -6.13 10.54 -16.17
CA TYR A 132 -5.72 10.71 -14.77
C TYR A 132 -6.70 10.04 -13.81
N GLU A 133 -7.96 9.95 -14.18
CA GLU A 133 -9.08 9.35 -13.45
C GLU A 133 -9.13 7.82 -13.54
N ASP A 134 -8.39 7.22 -14.47
CA ASP A 134 -8.32 5.77 -14.61
C ASP A 134 -7.75 5.10 -13.36
N SER A 135 -8.05 3.82 -13.21
CA SER A 135 -7.61 3.01 -12.08
C SER A 135 -6.11 3.14 -11.83
N ILE A 136 -5.72 3.37 -10.56
CA ILE A 136 -4.31 3.42 -10.15
C ILE A 136 -3.57 2.13 -10.54
N MET A 137 -4.24 0.98 -10.56
CA MET A 137 -3.69 -0.29 -11.01
C MET A 137 -3.34 -0.24 -12.51
N GLU A 138 -4.30 0.19 -13.34
CA GLU A 138 -4.10 0.29 -14.79
C GLU A 138 -3.04 1.31 -15.15
N ARG A 139 -3.01 2.46 -14.47
CA ARG A 139 -1.99 3.50 -14.67
C ARG A 139 -0.58 2.97 -14.39
N ASN A 140 -0.37 2.25 -13.28
CA ASN A 140 0.94 1.67 -12.96
C ASN A 140 1.33 0.57 -13.94
N ALA A 141 0.39 -0.29 -14.35
CA ALA A 141 0.67 -1.32 -15.35
C ALA A 141 0.99 -0.72 -16.72
N ARG A 142 0.22 0.29 -17.17
CA ARG A 142 0.34 0.88 -18.49
C ARG A 142 1.68 1.57 -18.69
N VAL A 143 2.15 2.36 -17.71
CA VAL A 143 3.44 3.05 -17.83
C VAL A 143 4.63 2.07 -17.94
N LEU A 144 4.56 0.92 -17.28
CA LEU A 144 5.57 -0.14 -17.42
C LEU A 144 5.46 -0.86 -18.76
N PHE A 145 4.24 -1.20 -19.16
CA PHE A 145 3.96 -1.91 -20.41
C PHE A 145 4.42 -1.12 -21.63
N ASP A 146 4.09 0.17 -21.69
CA ASP A 146 4.44 1.03 -22.81
C ASP A 146 5.94 1.39 -22.84
N ALA A 147 6.60 1.37 -21.68
CA ALA A 147 8.03 1.68 -21.60
C ALA A 147 8.94 0.52 -22.02
N LEU A 148 8.49 -0.73 -21.86
CA LEU A 148 9.34 -1.91 -21.97
C LEU A 148 8.98 -2.77 -23.20
N PRO A 149 9.92 -3.51 -23.79
CA PRO A 149 9.69 -4.40 -24.94
C PRO A 149 8.97 -5.69 -24.47
N VAL A 150 7.74 -5.57 -24.01
CA VAL A 150 6.92 -6.69 -23.53
C VAL A 150 6.29 -7.40 -24.72
N ASP A 151 6.56 -8.71 -24.85
CA ASP A 151 6.04 -9.56 -25.96
C ASP A 151 4.77 -10.31 -25.50
N GLU A 152 3.78 -9.56 -25.01
CA GLU A 152 2.43 -10.07 -24.71
C GLU A 152 1.43 -8.91 -24.76
N ASN A 153 0.11 -9.21 -24.81
CA ASN A 153 -0.89 -8.14 -24.75
C ASN A 153 -0.99 -7.55 -23.33
N PHE A 154 -1.53 -6.31 -23.26
CA PHE A 154 -1.65 -5.57 -22.00
C PHE A 154 -2.44 -6.32 -20.92
N GLN A 155 -3.52 -7.01 -21.25
CA GLN A 155 -4.34 -7.73 -20.27
C GLN A 155 -3.55 -8.88 -19.62
N LYS A 156 -2.78 -9.61 -20.40
CA LYS A 156 -1.92 -10.68 -19.89
C LYS A 156 -0.82 -10.13 -18.99
N PHE A 157 -0.16 -9.05 -19.42
CA PHE A 157 0.83 -8.34 -18.60
C PHE A 157 0.22 -7.86 -17.28
N PHE A 158 -0.95 -7.20 -17.33
CA PHE A 158 -1.65 -6.68 -16.15
C PHE A 158 -1.89 -7.79 -15.11
N TRP A 159 -2.48 -8.92 -15.51
CA TRP A 159 -2.78 -10.00 -14.58
C TRP A 159 -1.53 -10.75 -14.10
N ARG A 160 -0.49 -10.85 -14.91
CA ARG A 160 0.82 -11.34 -14.49
C ARG A 160 1.37 -10.47 -13.35
N ALA A 161 1.38 -9.16 -13.53
CA ALA A 161 1.86 -8.24 -12.51
C ALA A 161 1.05 -8.33 -11.21
N VAL A 162 -0.28 -8.42 -11.31
CA VAL A 162 -1.15 -8.64 -10.14
C VAL A 162 -0.83 -9.96 -9.45
N SER A 163 -0.45 -11.00 -10.16
CA SER A 163 -0.10 -12.31 -9.56
C SER A 163 1.27 -12.31 -8.89
N ALA A 164 2.27 -11.66 -9.46
CA ALA A 164 3.65 -11.62 -8.96
C ALA A 164 3.85 -10.65 -7.77
N ARG A 165 2.89 -9.81 -7.44
CA ARG A 165 3.04 -8.65 -6.53
C ARG A 165 3.65 -8.95 -5.16
N GLY A 166 3.42 -10.16 -4.63
CA GLY A 166 3.90 -10.56 -3.30
C GLY A 166 5.42 -10.65 -3.16
N GLU A 167 6.15 -10.87 -4.25
CA GLU A 167 7.60 -11.08 -4.23
C GLU A 167 8.40 -9.80 -3.91
N MET A 168 7.77 -8.64 -4.04
CA MET A 168 8.41 -7.35 -3.82
C MET A 168 8.75 -7.05 -2.36
N PHE A 169 7.97 -7.58 -1.40
CA PHE A 169 7.95 -7.10 -0.01
C PHE A 169 8.60 -8.09 0.96
N GLY A 170 9.92 -8.27 0.82
CA GLY A 170 10.72 -9.13 1.68
C GLY A 170 10.97 -8.55 3.09
N TYR A 171 11.29 -9.43 4.04
CA TYR A 171 11.72 -9.12 5.40
C TYR A 171 12.64 -10.22 5.92
N THR A 172 13.40 -9.95 7.00
CA THR A 172 14.35 -10.92 7.57
C THR A 172 13.67 -11.88 8.55
N GLN A 173 14.36 -12.99 8.88
CA GLN A 173 13.91 -13.90 9.92
C GLN A 173 13.85 -13.24 11.31
N GLU A 174 14.71 -12.25 11.58
CA GLU A 174 14.69 -11.46 12.82
C GLU A 174 13.38 -10.66 12.93
N HIS A 175 12.96 -9.99 11.84
CA HIS A 175 11.67 -9.31 11.80
C HIS A 175 10.51 -10.28 12.02
N ALA A 176 10.56 -11.48 11.42
CA ALA A 176 9.55 -12.51 11.62
C ALA A 176 9.45 -12.96 13.09
N ASN A 177 10.60 -13.20 13.74
CA ASN A 177 10.67 -13.62 15.14
C ASN A 177 10.12 -12.53 16.07
N SER A 178 10.49 -11.27 15.83
CA SER A 178 9.99 -10.13 16.61
C SER A 178 8.47 -10.00 16.53
N VAL A 179 7.91 -10.22 15.36
CA VAL A 179 6.44 -10.18 15.16
C VAL A 179 5.75 -11.38 15.79
N ASN A 180 6.30 -12.60 15.67
CA ASN A 180 5.71 -13.80 16.25
C ASN A 180 5.50 -13.67 17.76
N ALA A 181 6.37 -12.97 18.49
CA ALA A 181 6.23 -12.68 19.91
C ALA A 181 5.02 -11.77 20.27
N LEU A 182 4.45 -11.10 19.28
CA LEU A 182 3.29 -10.22 19.46
C LEU A 182 1.96 -10.92 19.19
N LEU A 183 1.98 -12.08 18.54
CA LEU A 183 0.78 -12.80 18.13
C LEU A 183 0.16 -13.61 19.28
N PHE A 184 -1.09 -14.00 19.09
CA PHE A 184 -1.82 -14.90 19.99
C PHE A 184 -1.78 -16.33 19.41
N ASP A 185 -1.37 -17.30 20.20
CA ASP A 185 -1.28 -18.69 19.74
C ASP A 185 -2.66 -19.25 19.37
N GLY A 186 -2.72 -19.93 18.24
CA GLY A 186 -3.92 -20.61 17.75
C GLY A 186 -5.07 -19.70 17.33
N LYS A 187 -4.85 -18.38 17.19
CA LYS A 187 -5.88 -17.41 16.81
C LYS A 187 -5.71 -16.95 15.36
N LYS A 188 -6.81 -16.56 14.73
CA LYS A 188 -6.80 -15.79 13.49
C LYS A 188 -6.60 -14.30 13.82
N HIS A 189 -5.64 -13.67 13.16
CA HIS A 189 -5.24 -12.31 13.47
C HIS A 189 -5.91 -11.31 12.53
N VAL A 190 -6.71 -10.43 13.08
CA VAL A 190 -7.33 -9.31 12.38
C VAL A 190 -6.60 -8.02 12.77
N LEU A 191 -6.00 -7.35 11.78
CA LEU A 191 -5.30 -6.09 11.98
C LEU A 191 -6.24 -4.92 11.76
N PHE A 192 -6.45 -4.11 12.79
CA PHE A 192 -7.11 -2.80 12.68
C PHE A 192 -6.05 -1.73 12.46
N ILE A 193 -6.10 -1.07 11.30
CA ILE A 193 -5.21 0.03 10.92
C ILE A 193 -5.90 1.33 11.29
N LEU A 194 -5.52 1.90 12.44
CA LEU A 194 -6.28 2.95 13.12
C LEU A 194 -6.08 4.34 12.51
N GLU A 195 -5.04 4.53 11.71
CA GLU A 195 -4.62 5.84 11.24
C GLU A 195 -4.45 5.90 9.72
N ALA A 196 -4.66 7.10 9.19
CA ALA A 196 -4.36 7.48 7.82
C ALA A 196 -3.63 8.85 7.80
N SER A 197 -3.12 9.24 6.64
CA SER A 197 -2.48 10.55 6.45
C SER A 197 -3.44 11.74 6.58
N LEU A 198 -4.75 11.50 6.48
CA LEU A 198 -5.82 12.49 6.61
C LEU A 198 -6.91 11.95 7.54
N ALA A 199 -7.48 12.82 8.37
CA ALA A 199 -8.60 12.47 9.25
C ALA A 199 -9.81 11.97 8.46
N SER A 200 -10.08 12.52 7.29
CA SER A 200 -11.15 12.08 6.37
C SER A 200 -10.98 10.67 5.79
N LYS A 201 -9.82 10.05 5.99
CA LYS A 201 -9.52 8.65 5.62
C LYS A 201 -9.43 7.73 6.83
N THR A 202 -9.76 8.21 8.00
CA THR A 202 -9.62 7.50 9.27
C THR A 202 -10.99 7.09 9.79
N TYR A 203 -11.21 5.78 9.96
CA TYR A 203 -12.42 5.23 10.57
C TYR A 203 -12.39 5.50 12.08
N SER A 204 -13.53 5.87 12.70
CA SER A 204 -13.57 6.35 14.08
C SER A 204 -13.31 5.26 15.13
N ALA A 205 -13.00 5.66 16.36
CA ALA A 205 -12.80 4.70 17.47
C ALA A 205 -14.09 3.94 17.76
N GLU A 206 -15.22 4.64 17.85
CA GLU A 206 -16.54 4.07 18.12
C GLU A 206 -16.90 3.00 17.08
N ASN A 207 -16.60 3.26 15.81
CA ASN A 207 -16.88 2.33 14.74
C ASN A 207 -15.94 1.10 14.79
N PHE A 208 -14.65 1.27 15.14
CA PHE A 208 -13.77 0.12 15.38
C PHE A 208 -14.18 -0.70 16.59
N ILE A 209 -14.68 -0.07 17.66
CA ILE A 209 -15.23 -0.76 18.84
C ILE A 209 -16.45 -1.59 18.43
N ALA A 210 -17.40 -0.97 17.71
CA ALA A 210 -18.59 -1.66 17.21
C ALA A 210 -18.22 -2.83 16.28
N LEU A 211 -17.21 -2.64 15.40
CA LEU A 211 -16.69 -3.71 14.54
C LEU A 211 -16.08 -4.86 15.37
N GLY A 212 -15.28 -4.55 16.39
CA GLY A 212 -14.69 -5.56 17.27
C GLY A 212 -15.76 -6.39 18.00
N ARG A 213 -16.80 -5.73 18.53
CA ARG A 213 -17.97 -6.39 19.15
C ARG A 213 -18.73 -7.26 18.16
N ALA A 214 -18.94 -6.75 16.94
CA ALA A 214 -19.58 -7.52 15.88
C ALA A 214 -18.77 -8.75 15.48
N LEU A 215 -17.44 -8.65 15.37
CA LEU A 215 -16.55 -9.80 15.09
C LEU A 215 -16.60 -10.86 16.19
N ALA A 216 -16.68 -10.44 17.46
CA ALA A 216 -16.87 -11.33 18.61
C ALA A 216 -18.24 -12.01 18.65
N GLY A 217 -19.20 -11.53 17.84
CA GLY A 217 -20.56 -12.04 17.82
C GLY A 217 -21.48 -11.42 18.86
N ASP A 218 -21.13 -10.27 19.45
CA ASP A 218 -21.95 -9.50 20.38
C ASP A 218 -22.87 -8.48 19.65
N GLY A 219 -23.19 -8.70 18.38
CA GLY A 219 -24.16 -7.90 17.62
C GLY A 219 -25.60 -8.21 18.02
N ALA A 220 -26.36 -7.16 18.30
CA ALA A 220 -27.72 -7.12 18.79
C ALA A 220 -28.67 -8.19 18.28
N GLY A 221 -29.38 -8.84 19.23
CA GLY A 221 -30.77 -9.30 19.08
C GLY A 221 -31.04 -10.41 18.07
N GLU A 222 -30.92 -11.65 18.54
CA GLU A 222 -32.01 -12.60 18.33
C GLU A 222 -31.99 -13.60 19.52
N HIS A 223 -32.93 -13.44 20.42
CA HIS A 223 -33.37 -14.51 21.30
C HIS A 223 -34.01 -15.60 20.41
N GLY A 224 -33.25 -16.67 20.16
CA GLY A 224 -33.73 -17.73 19.30
C GLY A 224 -32.97 -19.04 19.49
N ALA A 225 -33.57 -19.96 20.23
CA ALA A 225 -33.38 -21.41 20.25
C ALA A 225 -32.03 -21.97 20.75
N GLN A 226 -32.14 -22.67 21.84
CA GLN A 226 -31.19 -23.64 22.39
C GLN A 226 -30.70 -24.62 21.33
N GLY A 227 -29.38 -24.76 21.18
CA GLY A 227 -28.85 -26.03 20.68
C GLY A 227 -27.92 -26.03 19.47
N THR A 228 -27.33 -24.91 19.01
CA THR A 228 -26.23 -24.98 18.03
C THR A 228 -24.93 -24.47 18.60
N LYS A 229 -23.89 -25.30 18.54
CA LYS A 229 -22.53 -24.98 18.98
C LYS A 229 -22.13 -23.60 18.45
N ARG A 230 -21.86 -22.65 19.33
CA ARG A 230 -21.22 -21.37 19.06
C ARG A 230 -19.79 -21.61 18.54
N GLY A 231 -19.65 -22.03 17.31
CA GLY A 231 -18.38 -22.07 16.62
C GLY A 231 -18.12 -20.68 16.04
N GLY A 232 -17.13 -19.94 16.56
CA GLY A 232 -16.65 -18.69 15.97
C GLY A 232 -16.21 -17.58 16.93
N ARG A 233 -16.50 -17.65 18.20
CA ARG A 233 -16.20 -16.57 19.17
C ARG A 233 -14.78 -16.56 19.75
N GLU A 234 -14.11 -17.72 19.79
CA GLU A 234 -12.82 -17.86 20.47
C GLU A 234 -11.61 -17.80 19.53
N ASP A 235 -11.81 -17.82 18.22
CA ASP A 235 -10.72 -18.03 17.24
C ASP A 235 -10.12 -16.74 16.67
N ILE A 236 -10.67 -15.56 17.00
CA ILE A 236 -10.21 -14.27 16.44
C ILE A 236 -9.49 -13.48 17.53
N ALA A 237 -8.37 -12.89 17.15
CA ALA A 237 -7.66 -11.88 17.94
C ALA A 237 -7.50 -10.60 17.11
N VAL A 238 -7.69 -9.44 17.73
CA VAL A 238 -7.53 -8.13 17.11
C VAL A 238 -6.20 -7.51 17.50
N LEU A 239 -5.46 -7.04 16.52
CA LEU A 239 -4.22 -6.29 16.69
C LEU A 239 -4.46 -4.84 16.27
N LEU A 240 -4.18 -3.90 17.15
CA LEU A 240 -4.39 -2.47 16.94
C LEU A 240 -3.08 -1.83 16.48
N LEU A 241 -3.02 -1.40 15.22
CA LEU A 241 -1.86 -0.72 14.66
C LEU A 241 -2.10 0.79 14.67
N CYS A 242 -1.36 1.51 15.50
CA CYS A 242 -1.32 2.97 15.53
C CYS A 242 0.12 3.47 15.52
N TYR A 243 0.32 4.70 15.07
CA TYR A 243 1.65 5.33 15.01
C TYR A 243 1.73 6.60 15.86
N GLN A 244 0.68 7.39 15.88
CA GLN A 244 0.61 8.68 16.58
C GLN A 244 -0.53 8.74 17.61
N ASP A 245 -1.71 8.26 17.26
CA ASP A 245 -2.92 8.35 18.08
C ASP A 245 -3.03 7.16 19.05
N THR A 246 -2.19 7.17 20.09
CA THR A 246 -2.21 6.13 21.14
C THR A 246 -3.50 6.18 21.95
N GLN A 247 -4.11 7.37 22.15
CA GLN A 247 -5.34 7.52 22.89
C GLN A 247 -6.50 6.76 22.24
N LYS A 248 -6.62 6.85 20.92
CA LYS A 248 -7.62 6.07 20.17
C LYS A 248 -7.40 4.55 20.32
N ALA A 249 -6.13 4.12 20.27
CA ALA A 249 -5.82 2.70 20.43
C ALA A 249 -6.15 2.21 21.85
N GLU A 250 -5.88 3.01 22.88
CA GLU A 250 -6.21 2.73 24.28
C GLU A 250 -7.72 2.65 24.49
N GLU A 251 -8.49 3.60 23.94
CA GLU A 251 -9.95 3.58 23.99
C GLU A 251 -10.52 2.27 23.40
N ILE A 252 -10.09 1.90 22.20
CA ILE A 252 -10.54 0.66 21.54
C ILE A 252 -10.12 -0.56 22.36
N TYR A 253 -8.91 -0.59 22.90
CA TYR A 253 -8.40 -1.68 23.73
C TYR A 253 -9.25 -1.87 25.00
N GLU A 254 -9.51 -0.79 25.74
CA GLU A 254 -10.29 -0.84 26.99
C GLU A 254 -11.69 -1.40 26.76
N GLU A 255 -12.34 -1.01 25.66
CA GLU A 255 -13.68 -1.45 25.30
C GLU A 255 -13.75 -2.91 24.79
N LEU A 256 -12.64 -3.43 24.24
CA LEU A 256 -12.62 -4.77 23.64
C LEU A 256 -11.93 -5.85 24.49
N LYS A 257 -11.04 -5.50 25.43
CA LYS A 257 -10.20 -6.46 26.19
C LYS A 257 -10.98 -7.51 26.99
N GLY A 258 -12.24 -7.22 27.34
CA GLY A 258 -13.16 -8.16 28.03
C GLY A 258 -14.03 -8.98 27.07
N ILE A 259 -13.95 -8.74 25.77
CA ILE A 259 -14.84 -9.33 24.76
C ILE A 259 -14.09 -10.32 23.87
N LEU A 260 -12.88 -9.96 23.44
CA LEU A 260 -12.01 -10.80 22.59
C LEU A 260 -10.54 -10.53 22.89
N PRO A 261 -9.61 -11.42 22.50
CA PRO A 261 -8.19 -11.15 22.58
C PRO A 261 -7.82 -9.93 21.73
N VAL A 262 -7.31 -8.88 22.37
CA VAL A 262 -6.91 -7.64 21.72
C VAL A 262 -5.56 -7.17 22.24
N LYS A 263 -4.74 -6.58 21.37
CA LYS A 263 -3.42 -6.04 21.73
C LYS A 263 -3.12 -4.77 20.95
N ILE A 264 -2.62 -3.75 21.65
CA ILE A 264 -2.01 -2.57 21.02
C ILE A 264 -0.60 -2.95 20.61
N LEU A 265 -0.28 -2.76 19.34
CA LEU A 265 1.04 -3.04 18.81
C LEU A 265 2.03 -1.90 19.14
N PRO A 266 3.30 -2.22 19.42
CA PRO A 266 4.32 -1.19 19.56
C PRO A 266 4.54 -0.43 18.25
N LYS A 267 5.23 0.71 18.31
CA LYS A 267 5.70 1.39 17.09
C LYS A 267 6.62 0.47 16.30
N MET A 268 6.35 0.37 15.02
CA MET A 268 7.08 -0.50 14.09
C MET A 268 7.65 0.30 12.94
N ASP A 269 8.83 -0.08 12.49
CA ASP A 269 9.34 0.35 11.19
C ASP A 269 8.65 -0.41 10.04
N LEU A 270 8.94 -0.01 8.82
CA LEU A 270 8.30 -0.61 7.65
C LEU A 270 8.70 -2.08 7.42
N ASN A 271 9.85 -2.53 7.90
CA ASN A 271 10.27 -3.93 7.82
C ASN A 271 9.47 -4.82 8.77
N LEU A 272 9.27 -4.36 10.01
CA LEU A 272 8.39 -5.05 10.97
C LEU A 272 6.94 -5.05 10.52
N ILE A 273 6.45 -3.96 9.90
CA ILE A 273 5.10 -3.92 9.33
C ILE A 273 4.92 -4.92 8.19
N LYS A 274 5.93 -5.14 7.32
CA LYS A 274 5.89 -6.20 6.30
C LYS A 274 5.81 -7.59 6.96
N ALA A 275 6.66 -7.85 7.95
CA ALA A 275 6.64 -9.12 8.69
C ALA A 275 5.31 -9.36 9.42
N LEU A 276 4.73 -8.31 10.03
CA LEU A 276 3.40 -8.34 10.63
C LEU A 276 2.33 -8.66 9.59
N MET A 277 2.29 -7.91 8.50
CA MET A 277 1.29 -8.10 7.45
C MET A 277 1.30 -9.52 6.90
N ALA A 278 2.47 -10.14 6.76
CA ALA A 278 2.60 -11.53 6.33
C ALA A 278 1.93 -12.55 7.26
N ARG A 279 1.63 -12.19 8.50
CA ARG A 279 0.99 -13.03 9.53
C ARG A 279 -0.50 -12.75 9.72
N MET A 280 -1.02 -11.73 9.06
CA MET A 280 -2.43 -11.35 9.22
C MET A 280 -3.35 -12.23 8.38
N ASP A 281 -4.44 -12.67 8.97
CA ASP A 281 -5.53 -13.35 8.26
C ASP A 281 -6.48 -12.35 7.61
N LEU A 282 -6.55 -11.13 8.16
CA LEU A 282 -7.31 -10.02 7.60
C LEU A 282 -6.75 -8.68 8.07
N ALA A 283 -6.64 -7.70 7.17
CA ALA A 283 -6.35 -6.32 7.51
C ALA A 283 -7.55 -5.41 7.18
N ILE A 284 -7.92 -4.54 8.11
CA ILE A 284 -9.05 -3.60 7.94
C ILE A 284 -8.55 -2.19 8.25
N GLY A 285 -8.79 -1.26 7.35
CA GLY A 285 -8.39 0.14 7.54
C GLY A 285 -8.84 1.05 6.40
N GLY A 286 -8.64 2.34 6.57
CA GLY A 286 -8.93 3.33 5.55
C GLY A 286 -8.02 3.20 4.32
N ASP A 287 -8.24 4.07 3.33
CA ASP A 287 -7.41 4.20 2.12
C ASP A 287 -6.00 4.71 2.49
N THR A 288 -5.12 3.78 2.92
CA THR A 288 -3.75 4.07 3.37
C THR A 288 -2.74 3.09 2.80
N GLY A 289 -1.45 3.50 2.83
CA GLY A 289 -0.36 2.65 2.37
C GLY A 289 -0.30 1.29 3.06
N ILE A 290 -0.62 1.21 4.36
CA ILE A 290 -0.56 -0.06 5.10
C ILE A 290 -1.72 -0.98 4.70
N THR A 291 -2.91 -0.44 4.44
CA THR A 291 -4.03 -1.23 3.89
C THR A 291 -3.69 -1.75 2.49
N HIS A 292 -3.05 -0.92 1.67
CA HIS A 292 -2.56 -1.32 0.34
C HIS A 292 -1.48 -2.41 0.41
N LEU A 293 -0.66 -2.41 1.47
CA LEU A 293 0.35 -3.45 1.68
C LEU A 293 -0.27 -4.83 1.87
N ALA A 294 -1.44 -4.94 2.52
CA ALA A 294 -2.14 -6.22 2.62
C ALA A 294 -2.46 -6.80 1.23
N TRP A 295 -3.03 -5.98 0.34
CA TRP A 295 -3.26 -6.38 -1.04
C TRP A 295 -1.96 -6.74 -1.76
N ALA A 296 -0.93 -5.91 -1.62
CA ALA A 296 0.36 -6.09 -2.26
C ALA A 296 1.06 -7.38 -1.82
N MET A 297 0.93 -7.76 -0.56
CA MET A 297 1.46 -9.02 -0.01
C MET A 297 0.48 -10.20 -0.11
N GLN A 298 -0.56 -10.09 -0.94
CA GLN A 298 -1.57 -11.11 -1.18
C GLN A 298 -2.33 -11.55 0.09
N ARG A 299 -2.46 -10.65 1.06
CA ARG A 299 -3.22 -10.88 2.27
C ARG A 299 -4.65 -10.36 2.14
N PRO A 300 -5.62 -11.03 2.75
CA PRO A 300 -6.99 -10.54 2.77
C PRO A 300 -7.08 -9.13 3.37
N SER A 301 -7.92 -8.29 2.78
CA SER A 301 -8.13 -6.94 3.30
C SER A 301 -9.52 -6.39 3.01
N ILE A 302 -9.98 -5.50 3.89
CA ILE A 302 -11.15 -4.66 3.67
C ILE A 302 -10.66 -3.20 3.77
N ALA A 303 -10.63 -2.52 2.63
CA ALA A 303 -10.25 -1.13 2.53
C ALA A 303 -11.50 -0.23 2.58
N LEU A 304 -11.48 0.76 3.48
CA LEU A 304 -12.59 1.66 3.71
C LEU A 304 -12.32 3.01 3.04
N TYR A 305 -13.27 3.45 2.22
CA TYR A 305 -13.17 4.68 1.45
C TYR A 305 -14.24 5.69 1.89
N GLY A 306 -13.83 6.91 2.14
CA GLY A 306 -14.72 8.04 2.37
C GLY A 306 -14.59 9.05 1.23
N ASN A 307 -13.69 10.02 1.42
CA ASN A 307 -13.45 11.13 0.51
C ASN A 307 -12.72 10.78 -0.80
N THR A 308 -12.26 9.52 -0.96
CA THR A 308 -11.47 9.08 -2.12
C THR A 308 -12.34 8.28 -3.09
N PRO A 309 -12.35 8.61 -4.40
CA PRO A 309 -13.14 7.88 -5.41
C PRO A 309 -12.74 6.40 -5.48
N LEU A 310 -13.69 5.51 -5.15
CA LEU A 310 -13.47 4.07 -5.10
C LEU A 310 -13.02 3.51 -6.45
N ALA A 311 -13.66 3.92 -7.55
CA ALA A 311 -13.37 3.42 -8.89
C ALA A 311 -11.90 3.57 -9.27
N ARG A 312 -11.26 4.66 -8.82
CA ARG A 312 -9.87 4.96 -9.12
C ARG A 312 -8.87 4.21 -8.22
N PHE A 313 -9.18 4.07 -6.93
CA PHE A 313 -8.21 3.62 -5.93
C PHE A 313 -8.42 2.20 -5.41
N GLN A 314 -9.53 1.56 -5.77
CA GLN A 314 -9.78 0.18 -5.41
C GLN A 314 -8.70 -0.75 -5.96
N LEU A 315 -8.06 -1.51 -5.06
CA LEU A 315 -7.12 -2.57 -5.39
C LEU A 315 -7.86 -3.91 -5.47
N LYS A 316 -8.02 -4.42 -6.69
CA LYS A 316 -8.78 -5.65 -6.96
C LYS A 316 -7.96 -6.90 -6.65
N GLY A 317 -8.55 -7.84 -5.91
CA GLY A 317 -7.98 -9.15 -5.59
C GLY A 317 -9.07 -10.10 -5.09
N ALA A 318 -8.83 -11.41 -5.14
CA ALA A 318 -9.82 -12.43 -4.79
C ALA A 318 -10.34 -12.32 -3.34
N LYS A 319 -9.50 -11.83 -2.42
CA LYS A 319 -9.81 -11.64 -0.99
C LYS A 319 -9.60 -10.20 -0.53
N ASN A 320 -9.68 -9.24 -1.46
CA ASN A 320 -9.49 -7.83 -1.15
C ASN A 320 -10.77 -7.07 -1.51
N PHE A 321 -11.44 -6.60 -0.49
CA PHE A 321 -12.72 -5.90 -0.60
C PHE A 321 -12.53 -4.41 -0.36
N ALA A 322 -13.42 -3.63 -0.94
CA ALA A 322 -13.45 -2.19 -0.76
C ALA A 322 -14.88 -1.76 -0.48
N LEU A 323 -15.08 -0.99 0.59
CA LEU A 323 -16.36 -0.43 0.97
C LEU A 323 -16.26 1.10 0.92
N SER A 324 -17.32 1.76 0.49
CA SER A 324 -17.36 3.21 0.36
C SER A 324 -18.54 3.81 1.12
N GLY A 325 -18.26 4.78 1.95
CA GLY A 325 -19.28 5.60 2.62
C GLY A 325 -19.81 6.74 1.73
N ASN A 326 -19.12 7.05 0.60
CA ASN A 326 -19.55 8.07 -0.36
C ASN A 326 -19.27 7.62 -1.80
N PRO A 327 -20.28 7.19 -2.57
CA PRO A 327 -20.08 6.80 -3.96
C PRO A 327 -19.68 7.98 -4.89
N ASN A 328 -19.91 9.23 -4.45
CA ASN A 328 -19.60 10.45 -5.19
C ASN A 328 -18.41 11.20 -4.61
N ALA A 329 -17.46 10.50 -4.01
CA ALA A 329 -16.28 11.08 -3.39
C ALA A 329 -15.47 11.96 -4.38
N SER A 330 -15.02 13.13 -3.92
CA SER A 330 -14.36 14.16 -4.75
C SER A 330 -13.08 14.72 -4.14
N TYR A 331 -12.42 13.97 -3.26
CA TYR A 331 -11.20 14.36 -2.52
C TYR A 331 -11.40 15.51 -1.51
N ASP A 332 -12.63 15.82 -1.12
CA ASP A 332 -12.89 16.81 -0.07
C ASP A 332 -12.30 16.31 1.26
N LYS A 333 -11.40 17.10 1.83
CA LYS A 333 -10.72 16.76 3.10
C LYS A 333 -11.66 16.83 4.31
N ASN A 334 -12.82 17.46 4.16
CA ASN A 334 -13.87 17.56 5.18
C ASN A 334 -14.93 16.46 5.02
N ASP A 335 -14.81 15.60 4.02
CA ASP A 335 -15.71 14.46 3.84
C ASP A 335 -15.27 13.31 4.75
N HIS A 336 -15.98 13.12 5.86
CA HIS A 336 -15.79 12.04 6.82
C HIS A 336 -16.75 10.86 6.61
N SER A 337 -17.29 10.71 5.42
CA SER A 337 -18.26 9.65 5.06
C SER A 337 -17.71 8.22 5.22
N ILE A 338 -16.40 8.04 5.38
CA ILE A 338 -15.82 6.75 5.78
C ILE A 338 -16.52 6.20 7.04
N ASN A 339 -16.97 7.06 7.95
CA ASN A 339 -17.68 6.69 9.18
C ASN A 339 -19.16 6.31 8.96
N ALA A 340 -19.68 6.49 7.76
CA ALA A 340 -21.02 6.01 7.39
C ALA A 340 -21.02 4.52 6.99
N ILE A 341 -19.85 3.90 6.82
CA ILE A 341 -19.73 2.46 6.56
C ILE A 341 -20.11 1.71 7.83
N ALA A 342 -21.17 0.92 7.78
CA ALA A 342 -21.68 0.20 8.95
C ALA A 342 -20.68 -0.88 9.42
N PRO A 343 -20.34 -0.92 10.74
CA PRO A 343 -19.46 -1.96 11.29
C PRO A 343 -19.95 -3.39 11.01
N GLU A 344 -21.25 -3.60 10.99
CA GLU A 344 -21.90 -4.89 10.73
C GLU A 344 -21.65 -5.37 9.29
N GLU A 345 -21.64 -4.47 8.32
CA GLU A 345 -21.30 -4.78 6.93
C GLU A 345 -19.85 -5.23 6.82
N ILE A 346 -18.93 -4.52 7.48
CA ILE A 346 -17.52 -4.90 7.53
C ILE A 346 -17.36 -6.25 8.19
N ALA A 347 -18.02 -6.48 9.34
CA ALA A 347 -17.98 -7.75 10.06
C ALA A 347 -18.54 -8.91 9.26
N LYS A 348 -19.62 -8.69 8.49
CA LYS A 348 -20.18 -9.69 7.55
C LYS A 348 -19.13 -10.10 6.51
N ARG A 349 -18.47 -9.12 5.85
CA ARG A 349 -17.40 -9.40 4.90
C ARG A 349 -16.19 -10.08 5.52
N ALA A 350 -15.81 -9.67 6.73
CA ALA A 350 -14.72 -10.30 7.47
C ALA A 350 -14.98 -11.80 7.72
N ARG A 351 -16.21 -12.17 8.09
CA ARG A 351 -16.59 -13.59 8.30
C ARG A 351 -16.58 -14.43 7.02
N GLU A 352 -16.82 -13.82 5.86
CA GLU A 352 -16.71 -14.49 4.55
C GLU A 352 -15.24 -14.81 4.19
N ILE A 353 -14.29 -14.10 4.78
CA ILE A 353 -12.86 -14.20 4.52
C ILE A 353 -12.19 -15.16 5.52
N LEU A 354 -12.53 -15.04 6.79
CA LEU A 354 -11.95 -15.76 7.92
C LEU A 354 -12.53 -17.17 8.06
#